data_8e77e050ce883ec022f886b545bead3e
#
_entry.id   8e77e050ce883ec022f886b545bead3e
#
_cell.length_a   1.000
_cell.length_b   1.000
_cell.length_c   1.000
_cell.angle_alpha   90.00
_cell.angle_beta   90.00
_cell.angle_gamma   90.00
#
_symmetry.space_group_name_H-M   'P 1'
#
loop_
_entity.id
_entity.type
_entity.pdbx_description
1 polymer ?
#
loop_
_entity_poly.entity_id
_entity_poly.type
_entity_poly.pdbx_seq_one_letter_code
_entity_poly.pdbx_strand_id
1 'polypeptide(L)' 'LIYHFDFYRINKLSEAEDIGTEDYFYSGALCFIEWPEKIDELLPGDVVNVRITENADGSRTVEVD' A
#
# COMPACT_ATOMS: atom_id res chain seq x y z
N LEU A 1 -10.05 12.57 -6.30
CA LEU A 1 -9.82 12.02 -4.97
C LEU A 1 -8.59 11.11 -4.95
N ILE A 2 -7.81 11.24 -3.92
CA ILE A 2 -6.66 10.38 -3.65
C ILE A 2 -6.84 9.81 -2.25
N TYR A 3 -6.71 8.51 -2.11
CA TYR A 3 -6.77 7.84 -0.82
C TYR A 3 -5.39 7.39 -0.40
N HIS A 4 -5.10 7.46 0.90
CA HIS A 4 -3.85 7.00 1.47
C HIS A 4 -4.14 6.03 2.60
N PHE A 5 -3.51 4.85 2.53
CA PHE A 5 -3.63 3.80 3.53
C PHE A 5 -2.26 3.48 4.10
N ASP A 6 -2.19 3.33 5.41
CA ASP A 6 -0.99 2.88 6.12
C ASP A 6 -1.38 1.68 6.98
N PHE A 7 -0.87 0.51 6.64
CA PHE A 7 -1.20 -0.73 7.32
C PHE A 7 -0.14 -1.19 8.32
N TYR A 8 0.75 -0.30 8.73
CA TYR A 8 1.84 -0.63 9.63
C TYR A 8 1.37 -1.35 10.91
N ARG A 9 0.25 -0.91 11.48
CA ARG A 9 -0.27 -1.44 12.73
C ARG A 9 -1.29 -2.57 12.58
N ILE A 10 -1.55 -2.99 11.38
CA ILE A 10 -2.47 -4.10 11.13
C ILE A 10 -1.85 -5.40 11.61
N ASN A 11 -2.60 -6.17 12.38
CA ASN A 11 -2.18 -7.49 12.87
C ASN A 11 -2.91 -8.62 12.15
N LYS A 12 -4.11 -8.35 11.65
CA LYS A 12 -4.94 -9.35 10.96
C LYS A 12 -5.54 -8.74 9.69
N LEU A 13 -5.63 -9.54 8.66
CA LEU A 13 -6.24 -9.14 7.40
C LEU A 13 -7.68 -8.64 7.59
N SER A 14 -8.42 -9.24 8.50
CA SER A 14 -9.80 -8.84 8.79
C SER A 14 -9.93 -7.38 9.22
N GLU A 15 -8.90 -6.82 9.85
CA GLU A 15 -8.92 -5.41 10.26
C GLU A 15 -8.98 -4.49 9.03
N ALA A 16 -8.24 -4.83 7.97
CA ALA A 16 -8.28 -4.08 6.73
C ALA A 16 -9.63 -4.25 6.02
N GLU A 17 -10.16 -5.47 6.03
CA GLU A 17 -11.48 -5.74 5.45
C GLU A 17 -12.58 -4.94 6.16
N ASP A 18 -12.49 -4.82 7.48
CA ASP A 18 -13.48 -4.12 8.30
C ASP A 18 -13.59 -2.63 7.98
N ILE A 19 -12.50 -2.01 7.53
CA ILE A 19 -12.53 -0.59 7.12
C ILE A 19 -12.96 -0.41 5.67
N GLY A 20 -13.27 -1.50 4.95
CA GLY A 20 -13.79 -1.43 3.60
C GLY A 20 -12.76 -1.07 2.55
N THR A 21 -11.49 -1.49 2.71
CA THR A 21 -10.40 -1.13 1.80
C THR A 21 -10.71 -1.48 0.34
N GLU A 22 -11.38 -2.60 0.10
CA GLU A 22 -11.69 -3.03 -1.27
C GLU A 22 -12.56 -2.03 -2.01
N ASP A 23 -13.50 -1.39 -1.33
CA ASP A 23 -14.37 -0.38 -1.94
C ASP A 23 -13.53 0.79 -2.47
N TYR A 24 -12.48 1.16 -1.76
CA TYR A 24 -11.58 2.24 -2.18
C TYR A 24 -10.64 1.78 -3.30
N PHE A 25 -10.09 0.57 -3.19
CA PHE A 25 -9.15 0.04 -4.19
C PHE A 25 -9.80 -0.11 -5.56
N TYR A 26 -11.09 -0.41 -5.60
CA TYR A 26 -11.84 -0.59 -6.86
C TYR A 26 -12.71 0.60 -7.22
N SER A 27 -12.52 1.74 -6.57
CA SER A 27 -13.31 2.96 -6.81
C SER A 27 -12.93 3.72 -8.07
N GLY A 28 -11.80 3.41 -8.68
CA GLY A 28 -11.24 4.19 -9.78
C GLY A 28 -10.38 5.36 -9.34
N ALA A 29 -10.32 5.63 -8.04
CA ALA A 29 -9.45 6.67 -7.49
C ALA A 29 -8.02 6.15 -7.31
N LEU A 30 -7.06 7.08 -7.25
CA LEU A 30 -5.68 6.74 -6.96
C LEU A 30 -5.54 6.42 -5.48
N CYS A 31 -4.92 5.27 -5.17
CA CYS A 31 -4.69 4.85 -3.79
C CYS A 31 -3.19 4.67 -3.55
N PHE A 32 -2.67 5.34 -2.52
CA PHE A 32 -1.31 5.12 -2.03
C PHE A 32 -1.37 4.21 -0.82
N ILE A 33 -0.62 3.11 -0.86
CA ILE A 33 -0.67 2.08 0.17
C ILE A 33 0.74 1.88 0.73
N GLU A 34 0.88 2.07 2.04
CA GLU A 34 2.11 1.79 2.77
C GLU A 34 1.95 0.49 3.54
N TRP A 35 3.02 -0.28 3.62
CA TRP A 35 3.06 -1.60 4.25
C TRP A 35 2.08 -2.57 3.57
N PRO A 36 2.13 -2.67 2.22
CA PRO A 36 1.17 -3.49 1.47
C PRO A 36 1.28 -4.98 1.77
N GLU A 37 2.42 -5.46 2.23
CA GLU A 37 2.62 -6.87 2.57
C GLU A 37 1.70 -7.35 3.69
N LYS A 38 1.19 -6.42 4.50
CA LYS A 38 0.23 -6.75 5.55
C LYS A 38 -1.12 -7.17 5.00
N ILE A 39 -1.44 -6.72 3.79
CA ILE A 39 -2.75 -6.94 3.18
C ILE A 39 -2.62 -7.46 1.74
N ASP A 40 -1.56 -8.19 1.45
CA ASP A 40 -1.23 -8.63 0.10
C ASP A 40 -2.40 -9.33 -0.60
N GLU A 41 -3.16 -10.12 0.13
CA GLU A 41 -4.30 -10.86 -0.40
C GLU A 41 -5.45 -9.96 -0.87
N LEU A 42 -5.52 -8.72 -0.40
CA LEU A 42 -6.57 -7.77 -0.78
C LEU A 42 -6.18 -6.83 -1.91
N LEU A 43 -4.90 -6.84 -2.31
CA LEU A 43 -4.42 -5.92 -3.34
C LEU A 43 -4.96 -6.27 -4.72
N PRO A 44 -5.38 -5.26 -5.52
CA PRO A 44 -5.71 -5.48 -6.92
C PRO A 44 -4.51 -5.97 -7.71
N GLY A 45 -4.77 -6.63 -8.85
CA GLY A 45 -3.71 -7.16 -9.69
C GLY A 45 -2.92 -6.12 -10.48
N ASP A 46 -3.43 -4.88 -10.56
CA ASP A 46 -2.83 -3.80 -11.35
C ASP A 46 -2.03 -2.80 -10.50
N VAL A 47 -1.60 -3.20 -9.31
CA VAL A 47 -0.79 -2.33 -8.46
C VAL A 47 0.60 -2.12 -9.04
N VAL A 48 1.14 -0.93 -8.78
CA VAL A 48 2.53 -0.59 -9.09
C VAL A 48 3.30 -0.58 -7.77
N ASN A 49 4.37 -1.35 -7.70
CA ASN A 49 5.20 -1.40 -6.50
C ASN A 49 6.29 -0.35 -6.55
N VAL A 50 6.41 0.41 -5.48
CA VAL A 50 7.46 1.42 -5.33
C VAL A 50 8.26 1.06 -4.09
N ARG A 51 9.57 0.89 -4.27
CA ARG A 51 10.48 0.60 -3.16
C ARG A 51 11.40 1.79 -2.96
N ILE A 52 11.49 2.24 -1.71
CA ILE A 52 12.37 3.34 -1.32
C ILE A 52 13.38 2.80 -0.33
N THR A 53 14.67 2.92 -0.67
CA THR A 53 15.77 2.42 0.16
C THR A 53 16.66 3.57 0.57
N GLU A 54 17.01 3.67 1.85
CA GLU A 54 18.00 4.63 2.32
C GLU A 54 19.41 4.07 2.11
N ASN A 55 20.25 4.86 1.49
CA ASN A 55 21.65 4.51 1.23
C ASN A 55 22.56 4.96 2.37
N ALA A 56 23.79 4.44 2.39
CA ALA A 56 24.75 4.74 3.46
C ALA A 56 25.11 6.22 3.56
N ASP A 57 25.05 6.96 2.46
CA ASP A 57 25.36 8.39 2.41
C ASP A 57 24.16 9.29 2.75
N GLY A 58 23.03 8.71 3.12
CA GLY A 58 21.81 9.44 3.43
C GLY A 58 20.90 9.73 2.25
N SER A 59 21.34 9.40 1.03
CA SER A 59 20.48 9.49 -0.15
C SER A 59 19.48 8.34 -0.18
N ARG A 60 18.48 8.45 -1.04
CA ARG A 60 17.46 7.41 -1.19
C ARG A 60 17.38 6.94 -2.62
N THR A 61 17.22 5.65 -2.80
CA THR A 61 16.99 5.03 -4.09
C THR A 61 15.51 4.70 -4.20
N VAL A 62 14.90 5.10 -5.32
CA VAL A 62 13.49 4.80 -5.61
C VAL A 62 13.44 3.85 -6.79
N GLU A 63 12.81 2.70 -6.59
CA GLU A 63 12.62 1.70 -7.63
C GLU A 63 11.14 1.53 -7.89
N VAL A 64 10.75 1.53 -9.17
CA VAL A 64 9.36 1.36 -9.60
C VAL A 64 9.28 0.13 -10.50
N ASP A 65 8.42 -0.79 -10.12
CA ASP A 65 8.19 -2.01 -10.90
C ASP A 65 7.04 -1.85 -11.92
#